data_d3282d24856a53a08a4e0877d729eed4
#
_entry.id   d3282d24856a53a08a4e0877d729eed4
#
_cell.length_a   1.000
_cell.length_b   1.000
_cell.length_c   1.000
_cell.angle_alpha   90.00
_cell.angle_beta   90.00
_cell.angle_gamma   90.00
#
_symmetry.space_group_name_H-M   'P 1'
#
loop_
_entity.id
_entity.type
_entity.pdbx_description
1 polymer ?
#
loop_
_entity_poly.entity_id
_entity_poly.type
_entity_poly.pdbx_seq_one_letter_code
_entity_poly.pdbx_strand_id
1 'polypeptide(L)'
;MQHAVRYMETHSQNPYYNLAFEEYVLTHRTEGDYLLLWQNDNTIVVGQNQNTEAEINRPFVEEHHINVVRRSTGGGAVYHDLGNLNYSFITDAGDKESISMARFTHPVVEALKGLGLQAEASGRNDILVEGRKVSGTAQRLCGNRILHHGTLLFDANPDMVAGALQVDPEKFRSKSTKSVRSRIGNIRSFLKQDMDMPAFWAYLKDTLAGSGMVFDALTPQELGEVEKLKAEKYDTWEWNYGRSPKFDMTGKRYWDGGCLEVGVSVAHGVITDVRFHGDFLAVRSMEPLVEALRGVPFRREDVRRVLDSQPMSELFGGITEEQVLDTMSGS
;
A
#
# COMPACT_ATOMS: atom_id res chain seq x y z
N MET A 1 16.03 -4.91 -13.80
CA MET A 1 16.93 -5.32 -12.70
C MET A 1 18.30 -5.60 -13.32
N GLN A 2 19.36 -5.02 -12.77
CA GLN A 2 20.72 -5.11 -13.36
C GLN A 2 21.55 -6.26 -12.77
N HIS A 3 21.06 -6.89 -11.69
CA HIS A 3 21.74 -7.95 -10.96
C HIS A 3 20.85 -9.21 -10.87
N ALA A 4 21.46 -10.34 -10.46
CA ALA A 4 20.71 -11.54 -10.12
C ALA A 4 19.69 -11.24 -9.01
N VAL A 5 18.44 -11.63 -9.21
CA VAL A 5 17.37 -11.37 -8.24
C VAL A 5 17.54 -12.31 -7.04
N ARG A 6 17.56 -11.75 -5.84
CA ARG A 6 17.57 -12.49 -4.57
C ARG A 6 16.14 -12.77 -4.17
N TYR A 7 15.77 -14.04 -4.11
CA TYR A 7 14.44 -14.47 -3.72
C TYR A 7 14.40 -14.83 -2.25
N MET A 8 13.40 -14.32 -1.54
CA MET A 8 13.19 -14.57 -0.12
C MET A 8 11.73 -14.94 0.16
N GLU A 9 11.51 -15.77 1.17
CA GLU A 9 10.19 -16.10 1.72
C GLU A 9 10.14 -15.81 3.21
N THR A 10 8.99 -15.37 3.71
CA THR A 10 8.80 -15.13 5.14
C THR A 10 8.51 -16.41 5.93
N HIS A 11 8.06 -17.46 5.25
CA HIS A 11 7.58 -18.73 5.83
C HIS A 11 6.53 -18.53 6.94
N SER A 12 5.76 -17.45 6.86
CA SER A 12 4.77 -17.03 7.84
C SER A 12 3.48 -16.55 7.15
N GLN A 13 2.35 -16.75 7.82
CA GLN A 13 1.05 -16.18 7.45
C GLN A 13 0.63 -15.05 8.41
N ASN A 14 1.48 -14.75 9.41
CA ASN A 14 1.23 -13.68 10.37
C ASN A 14 1.47 -12.32 9.70
N PRO A 15 0.45 -11.45 9.57
CA PRO A 15 0.56 -10.18 8.85
C PRO A 15 1.53 -9.19 9.50
N TYR A 16 1.60 -9.20 10.83
CA TYR A 16 2.48 -8.32 11.59
C TYR A 16 3.95 -8.67 11.36
N TYR A 17 4.24 -9.99 11.33
CA TYR A 17 5.57 -10.51 11.03
C TYR A 17 5.96 -10.24 9.58
N ASN A 18 5.07 -10.53 8.64
CA ASN A 18 5.35 -10.38 7.21
C ASN A 18 5.67 -8.93 6.83
N LEU A 19 4.93 -7.95 7.38
CA LEU A 19 5.21 -6.54 7.15
C LEU A 19 6.48 -6.06 7.86
N ALA A 20 6.80 -6.61 9.04
CA ALA A 20 8.07 -6.35 9.72
C ALA A 20 9.25 -6.91 8.92
N PHE A 21 9.12 -8.12 8.37
CA PHE A 21 10.13 -8.74 7.52
C PHE A 21 10.37 -7.91 6.24
N GLU A 22 9.30 -7.52 5.56
CA GLU A 22 9.38 -6.67 4.35
C GLU A 22 10.08 -5.34 4.65
N GLU A 23 9.70 -4.66 5.74
CA GLU A 23 10.34 -3.40 6.15
C GLU A 23 11.79 -3.59 6.55
N TYR A 24 12.12 -4.69 7.23
CA TYR A 24 13.49 -5.01 7.59
C TYR A 24 14.35 -5.16 6.34
N VAL A 25 13.92 -5.92 5.36
CA VAL A 25 14.65 -6.08 4.09
C VAL A 25 14.82 -4.73 3.39
N LEU A 26 13.75 -3.91 3.31
CA LEU A 26 13.83 -2.57 2.71
C LEU A 26 14.87 -1.68 3.37
N THR A 27 14.99 -1.72 4.70
CA THR A 27 15.79 -0.77 5.48
C THR A 27 17.22 -1.24 5.75
N HIS A 28 17.49 -2.55 5.69
CA HIS A 28 18.80 -3.14 6.03
C HIS A 28 19.54 -3.74 4.84
N ARG A 29 18.82 -4.13 3.79
CA ARG A 29 19.44 -4.60 2.55
C ARG A 29 19.71 -3.43 1.61
N THR A 30 20.87 -2.80 1.71
CA THR A 30 21.22 -1.55 1.02
C THR A 30 21.58 -1.75 -0.44
N GLU A 31 21.83 -2.98 -0.90
CA GLU A 31 22.23 -3.33 -2.25
C GLU A 31 21.49 -4.57 -2.79
N GLY A 32 21.42 -4.70 -4.10
CA GLY A 32 20.84 -5.85 -4.79
C GLY A 32 19.34 -5.71 -5.04
N ASP A 33 18.85 -6.60 -5.89
CA ASP A 33 17.43 -6.68 -6.27
C ASP A 33 16.79 -7.86 -5.54
N TYR A 34 15.72 -7.62 -4.80
CA TYR A 34 15.01 -8.64 -4.02
C TYR A 34 13.58 -8.83 -4.55
N LEU A 35 13.16 -10.09 -4.58
CA LEU A 35 11.78 -10.50 -4.76
C LEU A 35 11.33 -11.29 -3.53
N LEU A 36 10.27 -10.83 -2.89
CA LEU A 36 9.58 -11.56 -1.82
C LEU A 36 8.22 -12.03 -2.35
N LEU A 37 7.85 -13.27 -2.04
CA LEU A 37 6.48 -13.76 -2.15
C LEU A 37 6.00 -14.17 -0.77
N TRP A 38 4.78 -13.77 -0.39
CA TRP A 38 4.26 -13.99 0.95
C TRP A 38 2.72 -13.92 1.01
N GLN A 39 2.13 -14.51 2.03
CA GLN A 39 0.68 -14.51 2.25
C GLN A 39 0.36 -14.08 3.67
N ASN A 40 -0.79 -13.44 3.85
CA ASN A 40 -1.41 -13.22 5.17
C ASN A 40 -2.69 -14.02 5.25
N ASP A 41 -2.97 -14.59 6.41
CA ASP A 41 -4.26 -15.21 6.68
C ASP A 41 -5.21 -14.22 7.34
N ASN A 42 -6.45 -14.18 6.88
CA ASN A 42 -7.60 -13.47 7.46
C ASN A 42 -7.25 -12.05 7.95
N THR A 43 -6.83 -11.16 7.07
CA THR A 43 -6.24 -9.87 7.46
C THR A 43 -6.76 -8.70 6.64
N ILE A 44 -7.10 -7.59 7.29
CA ILE A 44 -7.19 -6.27 6.65
C ILE A 44 -5.83 -5.58 6.76
N VAL A 45 -5.29 -5.12 5.63
CA VAL A 45 -4.09 -4.29 5.57
C VAL A 45 -4.47 -2.88 5.17
N VAL A 46 -4.39 -1.94 6.12
CA VAL A 46 -4.67 -0.52 5.86
C VAL A 46 -3.43 0.22 5.36
N GLY A 47 -3.61 1.21 4.52
CA GLY A 47 -2.52 2.05 4.02
C GLY A 47 -1.97 2.97 5.10
N GLN A 48 -0.71 3.40 4.94
CA GLN A 48 0.01 4.21 5.93
C GLN A 48 -0.78 5.44 6.41
N ASN A 49 -1.49 6.11 5.51
CA ASN A 49 -2.16 7.38 5.77
C ASN A 49 -3.68 7.24 5.95
N GLN A 50 -4.20 6.02 6.07
CA GLN A 50 -5.64 5.82 6.27
C GLN A 50 -6.04 5.93 7.74
N ASN A 51 -7.27 6.41 7.98
CA ASN A 51 -7.93 6.27 9.26
C ASN A 51 -8.51 4.86 9.35
N THR A 52 -7.89 4.00 10.17
CA THR A 52 -8.26 2.58 10.26
C THR A 52 -9.73 2.38 10.58
N GLU A 53 -10.27 3.13 11.54
CA GLU A 53 -11.68 3.01 11.97
C GLU A 53 -12.67 3.36 10.85
N ALA A 54 -12.29 4.26 9.94
CA ALA A 54 -13.12 4.66 8.82
C ALA A 54 -13.06 3.66 7.64
N GLU A 55 -12.08 2.78 7.62
CA GLU A 55 -11.87 1.85 6.50
C GLU A 55 -12.37 0.43 6.80
N ILE A 56 -12.60 0.07 8.07
CA ILE A 56 -12.99 -1.28 8.47
C ILE A 56 -14.47 -1.35 8.88
N ASN A 57 -15.11 -2.47 8.58
CA ASN A 57 -16.40 -2.83 9.15
C ASN A 57 -16.16 -3.52 10.50
N ARG A 58 -16.07 -2.73 11.59
CA ARG A 58 -15.69 -3.21 12.91
C ARG A 58 -16.53 -4.41 13.40
N PRO A 59 -17.88 -4.40 13.33
CA PRO A 59 -18.68 -5.56 13.74
C PRO A 59 -18.29 -6.84 12.99
N PHE A 60 -18.09 -6.73 11.66
CA PHE A 60 -17.70 -7.86 10.84
C PHE A 60 -16.28 -8.34 11.17
N VAL A 61 -15.34 -7.41 11.42
CA VAL A 61 -13.96 -7.71 11.82
C VAL A 61 -13.92 -8.49 13.13
N GLU A 62 -14.72 -8.08 14.12
CA GLU A 62 -14.80 -8.74 15.42
C GLU A 62 -15.46 -10.13 15.31
N GLU A 63 -16.57 -10.24 14.59
CA GLU A 63 -17.30 -11.50 14.36
C GLU A 63 -16.42 -12.56 13.68
N HIS A 64 -15.63 -12.15 12.69
CA HIS A 64 -14.80 -13.05 11.88
C HIS A 64 -13.33 -13.13 12.35
N HIS A 65 -12.99 -12.50 13.49
CA HIS A 65 -11.63 -12.49 14.06
C HIS A 65 -10.56 -12.05 13.05
N ILE A 66 -10.85 -11.00 12.26
CA ILE A 66 -9.96 -10.51 11.22
C ILE A 66 -8.82 -9.71 11.85
N ASN A 67 -7.58 -10.03 11.52
CA ASN A 67 -6.43 -9.22 11.87
C ASN A 67 -6.49 -7.86 11.17
N VAL A 68 -6.08 -6.80 11.86
CA VAL A 68 -6.00 -5.45 11.26
C VAL A 68 -4.59 -4.91 11.47
N VAL A 69 -3.89 -4.67 10.38
CA VAL A 69 -2.51 -4.20 10.41
C VAL A 69 -2.33 -3.03 9.44
N ARG A 70 -1.48 -2.08 9.80
CA ARG A 70 -1.11 -0.95 8.92
C ARG A 70 0.22 -1.25 8.22
N ARG A 71 0.24 -1.14 6.89
CA ARG A 71 1.49 -1.21 6.10
C ARG A 71 2.20 0.14 6.05
N SER A 72 3.47 0.11 5.68
CA SER A 72 4.33 1.30 5.59
C SER A 72 4.23 2.05 4.26
N THR A 73 3.40 1.59 3.33
CA THR A 73 3.12 2.22 2.02
C THR A 73 1.76 2.91 2.04
N GLY A 74 1.54 3.85 1.11
CA GLY A 74 0.26 4.51 0.91
C GLY A 74 -0.80 3.61 0.24
N GLY A 75 -1.87 4.22 -0.26
CA GLY A 75 -2.98 3.56 -0.94
C GLY A 75 -4.10 3.09 -0.01
N GLY A 76 -5.14 2.47 -0.57
CA GLY A 76 -6.35 2.04 0.13
C GLY A 76 -6.21 0.74 0.92
N ALA A 77 -7.21 0.44 1.76
CA ALA A 77 -7.29 -0.80 2.51
C ALA A 77 -7.60 -1.99 1.60
N VAL A 78 -7.03 -3.14 1.94
CA VAL A 78 -7.22 -4.41 1.25
C VAL A 78 -7.49 -5.52 2.27
N TYR A 79 -8.19 -6.57 1.83
CA TYR A 79 -8.37 -7.79 2.62
C TYR A 79 -7.53 -8.92 2.00
N HIS A 80 -6.85 -9.68 2.85
CA HIS A 80 -6.04 -10.84 2.50
C HIS A 80 -6.57 -12.08 3.18
N ASP A 81 -6.68 -13.16 2.42
CA ASP A 81 -6.79 -14.53 2.86
C ASP A 81 -5.74 -15.40 2.13
N LEU A 82 -5.76 -16.70 2.32
CA LEU A 82 -4.82 -17.61 1.66
C LEU A 82 -5.09 -17.77 0.14
N GLY A 83 -6.15 -17.17 -0.37
CA GLY A 83 -6.41 -17.02 -1.81
C GLY A 83 -5.75 -15.80 -2.43
N ASN A 84 -5.12 -14.92 -1.61
CA ASN A 84 -4.32 -13.80 -2.07
C ASN A 84 -2.83 -14.09 -1.94
N LEU A 85 -2.04 -13.77 -2.96
CA LEU A 85 -0.58 -13.81 -2.92
C LEU A 85 -0.03 -12.39 -3.01
N ASN A 86 0.88 -12.04 -2.10
CA ASN A 86 1.59 -10.77 -2.16
C ASN A 86 2.97 -10.95 -2.80
N TYR A 87 3.38 -9.95 -3.55
CA TYR A 87 4.73 -9.86 -4.07
C TYR A 87 5.36 -8.52 -3.67
N SER A 88 6.68 -8.51 -3.44
CA SER A 88 7.44 -7.31 -3.13
C SER A 88 8.72 -7.29 -3.92
N PHE A 89 8.93 -6.21 -4.68
CA PHE A 89 10.22 -5.87 -5.27
C PHE A 89 10.91 -4.83 -4.39
N ILE A 90 12.15 -5.09 -4.00
CA ILE A 90 13.00 -4.14 -3.27
C ILE A 90 14.29 -3.98 -4.07
N THR A 91 14.55 -2.77 -4.53
CA THR A 91 15.69 -2.47 -5.42
C THR A 91 16.20 -1.05 -5.18
N ASP A 92 17.24 -0.65 -5.88
CA ASP A 92 17.70 0.73 -5.89
C ASP A 92 16.66 1.64 -6.54
N ALA A 93 16.38 2.77 -5.89
CA ALA A 93 15.38 3.74 -6.36
C ALA A 93 15.81 4.35 -7.70
N GLY A 94 17.12 4.56 -7.91
CA GLY A 94 17.63 5.22 -9.10
C GLY A 94 17.17 6.68 -9.22
N ASP A 95 16.88 7.11 -10.44
CA ASP A 95 16.31 8.41 -10.74
C ASP A 95 14.77 8.43 -10.66
N LYS A 96 14.14 9.60 -10.91
CA LYS A 96 12.68 9.74 -10.84
C LYS A 96 11.94 8.84 -11.86
N GLU A 97 12.53 8.53 -13.01
CA GLU A 97 11.91 7.64 -13.99
C GLU A 97 11.96 6.19 -13.51
N SER A 98 12.99 5.83 -12.78
CA SER A 98 13.17 4.49 -12.20
C SER A 98 12.17 4.13 -11.10
N ILE A 99 11.49 5.11 -10.48
CA ILE A 99 10.44 4.88 -9.47
C ILE A 99 9.03 4.79 -10.06
N SER A 100 8.89 4.76 -11.39
CA SER A 100 7.57 4.66 -12.01
C SER A 100 6.86 3.35 -11.64
N MET A 101 5.55 3.41 -11.39
CA MET A 101 4.72 2.21 -11.15
C MET A 101 4.86 1.20 -12.28
N ALA A 102 4.93 1.66 -13.54
CA ALA A 102 4.99 0.82 -14.72
C ALA A 102 6.22 -0.10 -14.72
N ARG A 103 7.37 0.35 -14.20
CA ARG A 103 8.59 -0.47 -14.10
C ARG A 103 8.35 -1.79 -13.36
N PHE A 104 7.52 -1.75 -12.33
CA PHE A 104 7.29 -2.88 -11.43
C PHE A 104 6.01 -3.65 -11.75
N THR A 105 4.99 -2.99 -12.30
CA THR A 105 3.75 -3.67 -12.69
C THR A 105 3.91 -4.44 -14.01
N HIS A 106 4.76 -3.95 -14.92
CA HIS A 106 4.98 -4.61 -16.23
C HIS A 106 5.44 -6.08 -16.10
N PRO A 107 6.44 -6.45 -15.29
CA PRO A 107 6.84 -7.85 -15.12
C PRO A 107 5.70 -8.74 -14.65
N VAL A 108 4.84 -8.24 -13.76
CA VAL A 108 3.69 -8.98 -13.24
C VAL A 108 2.61 -9.15 -14.32
N VAL A 109 2.33 -8.10 -15.10
CA VAL A 109 1.44 -8.16 -16.25
C VAL A 109 1.92 -9.19 -17.27
N GLU A 110 3.20 -9.20 -17.59
CA GLU A 110 3.79 -10.19 -18.54
C GLU A 110 3.73 -11.62 -17.98
N ALA A 111 3.95 -11.80 -16.68
CA ALA A 111 3.78 -13.09 -16.03
C ALA A 111 2.32 -13.60 -16.16
N LEU A 112 1.32 -12.73 -15.94
CA LEU A 112 -0.09 -13.10 -16.12
C LEU A 112 -0.44 -13.40 -17.58
N LYS A 113 0.13 -12.64 -18.53
CA LYS A 113 0.00 -12.94 -19.97
C LYS A 113 0.62 -14.29 -20.34
N GLY A 114 1.73 -14.67 -19.71
CA GLY A 114 2.35 -15.99 -19.87
C GLY A 114 1.43 -17.15 -19.49
N LEU A 115 0.46 -16.93 -18.60
CA LEU A 115 -0.63 -17.86 -18.27
C LEU A 115 -1.80 -17.84 -19.29
N GLY A 116 -1.68 -17.05 -20.37
CA GLY A 116 -2.71 -16.88 -21.38
C GLY A 116 -3.83 -15.93 -21.02
N LEU A 117 -3.63 -15.07 -19.99
CA LEU A 117 -4.59 -14.09 -19.52
C LEU A 117 -4.47 -12.75 -20.27
N GLN A 118 -5.58 -12.06 -20.48
CA GLN A 118 -5.57 -10.68 -21.01
C GLN A 118 -5.36 -9.70 -19.85
N ALA A 119 -4.10 -9.57 -19.42
CA ALA A 119 -3.70 -8.72 -18.32
C ALA A 119 -3.21 -7.35 -18.82
N GLU A 120 -3.56 -6.29 -18.09
CA GLU A 120 -3.11 -4.92 -18.36
C GLU A 120 -2.96 -4.12 -17.08
N ALA A 121 -2.01 -3.18 -17.07
CA ALA A 121 -1.95 -2.17 -16.01
C ALA A 121 -3.00 -1.09 -16.26
N SER A 122 -3.70 -0.66 -15.22
CA SER A 122 -4.80 0.30 -15.34
C SER A 122 -4.80 1.33 -14.21
N GLY A 123 -5.16 2.56 -14.55
CA GLY A 123 -5.26 3.65 -13.58
C GLY A 123 -3.92 3.95 -12.90
N ARG A 124 -4.00 4.24 -11.59
CA ARG A 124 -2.84 4.64 -10.80
C ARG A 124 -1.96 3.45 -10.39
N ASN A 125 -2.59 2.33 -10.05
CA ASN A 125 -1.91 1.24 -9.34
C ASN A 125 -2.64 -0.10 -9.42
N ASP A 126 -3.50 -0.32 -10.41
CA ASP A 126 -4.25 -1.57 -10.57
C ASP A 126 -3.70 -2.42 -11.71
N ILE A 127 -3.84 -3.74 -11.59
CA ILE A 127 -3.72 -4.68 -12.70
C ILE A 127 -5.09 -5.31 -12.92
N LEU A 128 -5.53 -5.31 -14.16
CA LEU A 128 -6.80 -5.90 -14.57
C LEU A 128 -6.54 -7.19 -15.38
N VAL A 129 -7.43 -8.15 -15.22
CA VAL A 129 -7.59 -9.30 -16.12
C VAL A 129 -9.04 -9.33 -16.58
N GLU A 130 -9.26 -9.37 -17.91
CA GLU A 130 -10.60 -9.32 -18.50
C GLU A 130 -11.44 -8.13 -17.97
N GLY A 131 -10.79 -6.98 -17.73
CA GLY A 131 -11.42 -5.77 -17.20
C GLY A 131 -11.78 -5.80 -15.72
N ARG A 132 -11.39 -6.83 -14.97
CA ARG A 132 -11.58 -6.93 -13.52
C ARG A 132 -10.25 -6.76 -12.78
N LYS A 133 -10.27 -6.00 -11.69
CA LYS A 133 -9.09 -5.80 -10.86
C LYS A 133 -8.69 -7.10 -10.17
N VAL A 134 -7.47 -7.53 -10.42
CA VAL A 134 -6.84 -8.71 -9.78
C VAL A 134 -5.67 -8.34 -8.88
N SER A 135 -5.19 -7.09 -8.97
CA SER A 135 -4.05 -6.58 -8.20
C SER A 135 -4.21 -5.11 -7.88
N GLY A 136 -3.75 -4.71 -6.72
CA GLY A 136 -3.48 -3.34 -6.34
C GLY A 136 -2.05 -3.21 -5.84
N THR A 137 -1.35 -2.11 -6.18
CA THR A 137 0.07 -1.92 -5.87
C THR A 137 0.31 -0.63 -5.09
N ALA A 138 1.40 -0.58 -4.35
CA ALA A 138 1.86 0.61 -3.64
C ALA A 138 3.39 0.62 -3.55
N GLN A 139 3.96 1.80 -3.28
CA GLN A 139 5.41 2.00 -3.21
C GLN A 139 5.81 2.75 -1.94
N ARG A 140 7.07 2.54 -1.53
CA ARG A 140 7.73 3.33 -0.48
C ARG A 140 9.21 3.54 -0.83
N LEU A 141 9.67 4.77 -0.68
CA LEU A 141 11.09 5.13 -0.73
C LEU A 141 11.68 5.11 0.68
N CYS A 142 12.87 4.53 0.81
CA CYS A 142 13.65 4.55 2.04
C CYS A 142 15.13 4.77 1.67
N GLY A 143 15.64 5.99 1.91
CA GLY A 143 16.95 6.35 1.41
C GLY A 143 17.04 6.19 -0.12
N ASN A 144 18.01 5.39 -0.58
CA ASN A 144 18.19 5.06 -2.00
C ASN A 144 17.49 3.74 -2.39
N ARG A 145 16.61 3.20 -1.55
CA ARG A 145 15.88 1.96 -1.83
C ARG A 145 14.41 2.24 -2.11
N ILE A 146 13.82 1.46 -2.99
CA ILE A 146 12.39 1.46 -3.25
C ILE A 146 11.80 0.08 -2.98
N LEU A 147 10.72 0.06 -2.23
CA LEU A 147 9.79 -1.05 -2.12
C LEU A 147 8.62 -0.80 -3.09
N HIS A 148 8.35 -1.76 -3.94
CA HIS A 148 7.10 -1.86 -4.67
C HIS A 148 6.44 -3.18 -4.35
N HIS A 149 5.28 -3.16 -3.73
CA HIS A 149 4.54 -4.38 -3.45
C HIS A 149 3.13 -4.34 -4.02
N GLY A 150 2.56 -5.51 -4.19
CA GLY A 150 1.21 -5.66 -4.69
C GLY A 150 0.57 -6.96 -4.23
N THR A 151 -0.76 -6.97 -4.36
CA THR A 151 -1.61 -8.15 -4.14
C THR A 151 -1.87 -8.87 -5.46
N LEU A 152 -2.10 -10.15 -5.41
CA LEU A 152 -2.63 -10.95 -6.53
C LEU A 152 -3.80 -11.76 -5.99
N LEU A 153 -5.03 -11.34 -6.32
CA LEU A 153 -6.25 -12.06 -5.98
C LEU A 153 -6.33 -13.32 -6.84
N PHE A 154 -5.75 -14.42 -6.35
CA PHE A 154 -5.72 -15.67 -7.08
C PHE A 154 -7.02 -16.46 -6.93
N ASP A 155 -7.42 -16.72 -5.67
CA ASP A 155 -8.65 -17.44 -5.31
C ASP A 155 -9.21 -16.93 -3.99
N ALA A 156 -9.21 -15.59 -3.79
CA ALA A 156 -9.66 -14.92 -2.59
C ALA A 156 -11.18 -15.00 -2.42
N ASN A 157 -11.67 -15.03 -1.18
CA ASN A 157 -13.09 -15.04 -0.87
C ASN A 157 -13.72 -13.64 -1.07
N PRO A 158 -14.56 -13.43 -2.10
CA PRO A 158 -15.10 -12.11 -2.41
C PRO A 158 -16.11 -11.60 -1.35
N ASP A 159 -16.70 -12.48 -0.56
CA ASP A 159 -17.64 -12.12 0.49
C ASP A 159 -16.91 -11.53 1.68
N MET A 160 -15.77 -12.10 2.03
CA MET A 160 -14.90 -11.56 3.07
C MET A 160 -14.35 -10.19 2.65
N VAL A 161 -13.90 -10.02 1.41
CA VAL A 161 -13.45 -8.71 0.89
C VAL A 161 -14.55 -7.66 1.01
N ALA A 162 -15.79 -8.01 0.63
CA ALA A 162 -16.92 -7.08 0.65
C ALA A 162 -17.43 -6.78 2.07
N GLY A 163 -17.35 -7.76 2.99
CA GLY A 163 -17.81 -7.62 4.37
C GLY A 163 -16.83 -6.90 5.29
N ALA A 164 -15.53 -7.13 5.08
CA ALA A 164 -14.48 -6.65 5.97
C ALA A 164 -14.22 -5.13 5.85
N LEU A 165 -14.37 -4.57 4.65
CA LEU A 165 -14.05 -3.17 4.37
C LEU A 165 -15.31 -2.29 4.41
N GLN A 166 -15.18 -1.13 5.05
CA GLN A 166 -16.21 -0.11 4.98
C GLN A 166 -16.08 0.62 3.65
N VAL A 167 -17.16 0.57 2.87
CA VAL A 167 -17.20 1.22 1.57
C VAL A 167 -17.82 2.61 1.74
N ASP A 168 -17.01 3.66 1.58
CA ASP A 168 -17.51 5.04 1.57
C ASP A 168 -18.41 5.25 0.33
N PRO A 169 -19.72 5.56 0.53
CA PRO A 169 -20.65 5.77 -0.59
C PRO A 169 -20.20 6.88 -1.55
N GLU A 170 -19.44 7.88 -1.08
CA GLU A 170 -18.97 8.97 -1.92
C GLU A 170 -17.85 8.54 -2.89
N LYS A 171 -17.05 7.54 -2.54
CA LYS A 171 -16.09 6.92 -3.49
C LYS A 171 -16.78 6.36 -4.75
N PHE A 172 -18.09 6.12 -4.69
CA PHE A 172 -18.88 5.57 -5.80
C PHE A 172 -19.64 6.60 -6.61
N ARG A 173 -19.79 7.85 -6.13
CA ARG A 173 -20.49 8.91 -6.88
C ARG A 173 -19.77 9.33 -8.17
N SER A 174 -18.45 9.20 -8.21
CA SER A 174 -17.64 9.59 -9.37
C SER A 174 -17.40 8.48 -10.42
N LYS A 175 -17.70 7.21 -10.07
CA LYS A 175 -17.54 6.06 -10.98
C LYS A 175 -18.79 5.19 -10.91
N SER A 176 -19.53 5.09 -12.02
CA SER A 176 -20.78 4.32 -12.17
C SER A 176 -20.90 3.11 -11.25
N THR A 177 -22.00 3.02 -10.58
CA THR A 177 -22.59 2.10 -9.60
C THR A 177 -22.33 0.58 -9.72
N LYS A 178 -21.10 0.13 -9.92
CA LYS A 178 -20.77 -1.31 -9.83
C LYS A 178 -20.30 -1.64 -8.41
N SER A 179 -20.87 -2.69 -7.79
CA SER A 179 -20.47 -3.18 -6.46
C SER A 179 -18.98 -3.57 -6.43
N VAL A 180 -18.36 -3.60 -5.23
CA VAL A 180 -16.97 -4.08 -5.05
C VAL A 180 -16.79 -5.45 -5.70
N ARG A 181 -17.73 -6.38 -5.49
CA ARG A 181 -17.72 -7.74 -6.09
C ARG A 181 -17.66 -7.73 -7.61
N SER A 182 -18.27 -6.76 -8.29
CA SER A 182 -18.28 -6.70 -9.76
C SER A 182 -17.00 -6.11 -10.36
N ARG A 183 -16.17 -5.46 -9.53
CA ARG A 183 -14.92 -4.81 -9.96
C ARG A 183 -13.69 -5.70 -9.78
N ILE A 184 -13.68 -6.57 -8.77
CA ILE A 184 -12.58 -7.49 -8.50
C ILE A 184 -12.79 -8.82 -9.22
N GLY A 185 -11.68 -9.51 -9.52
CA GLY A 185 -11.68 -10.84 -10.11
C GLY A 185 -10.62 -11.72 -9.47
N ASN A 186 -10.88 -13.01 -9.39
CA ASN A 186 -9.89 -14.01 -9.02
C ASN A 186 -9.17 -14.51 -10.26
N ILE A 187 -7.84 -14.47 -10.26
CA ILE A 187 -6.99 -14.92 -11.38
C ILE A 187 -7.34 -16.34 -11.79
N ARG A 188 -7.54 -17.24 -10.82
CA ARG A 188 -7.87 -18.64 -11.02
C ARG A 188 -9.10 -18.82 -11.92
N SER A 189 -10.12 -17.95 -11.76
CA SER A 189 -11.37 -18.04 -12.54
C SER A 189 -11.20 -17.73 -14.04
N PHE A 190 -10.09 -17.12 -14.43
CA PHE A 190 -9.78 -16.79 -15.82
C PHE A 190 -8.82 -17.78 -16.48
N LEU A 191 -8.20 -18.69 -15.70
CA LEU A 191 -7.26 -19.67 -16.22
C LEU A 191 -7.97 -20.71 -17.08
N LYS A 192 -7.36 -21.06 -18.22
CA LYS A 192 -7.85 -22.14 -19.10
C LYS A 192 -7.56 -23.53 -18.53
N GLN A 193 -6.47 -23.65 -17.77
CA GLN A 193 -6.09 -24.86 -17.04
C GLN A 193 -6.10 -24.54 -15.56
N ASP A 194 -6.75 -25.39 -14.78
CA ASP A 194 -6.80 -25.19 -13.33
C ASP A 194 -5.39 -25.27 -12.73
N MET A 195 -5.15 -24.41 -11.76
CA MET A 195 -3.89 -24.28 -11.05
C MET A 195 -4.22 -24.01 -9.58
N ASP A 196 -3.49 -24.60 -8.66
CA ASP A 196 -3.59 -24.30 -7.26
C ASP A 196 -2.61 -23.18 -6.84
N MET A 197 -2.74 -22.69 -5.62
CA MET A 197 -1.89 -21.62 -5.09
C MET A 197 -0.40 -22.01 -5.06
N PRO A 198 0.01 -23.23 -4.64
CA PRO A 198 1.42 -23.62 -4.71
C PRO A 198 1.99 -23.59 -6.12
N ALA A 199 1.25 -24.06 -7.13
CA ALA A 199 1.69 -24.02 -8.51
C ALA A 199 1.78 -22.58 -9.06
N PHE A 200 0.81 -21.72 -8.70
CA PHE A 200 0.83 -20.30 -9.04
C PHE A 200 2.02 -19.57 -8.40
N TRP A 201 2.30 -19.84 -7.12
CA TRP A 201 3.46 -19.33 -6.41
C TRP A 201 4.77 -19.72 -7.11
N ALA A 202 4.96 -21.02 -7.40
CA ALA A 202 6.15 -21.52 -8.08
C ALA A 202 6.32 -20.86 -9.47
N TYR A 203 5.25 -20.75 -10.24
CA TYR A 203 5.26 -20.08 -11.53
C TYR A 203 5.70 -18.61 -11.43
N LEU A 204 5.12 -17.85 -10.50
CA LEU A 204 5.47 -16.43 -10.31
C LEU A 204 6.91 -16.26 -9.82
N LYS A 205 7.36 -17.09 -8.89
CA LYS A 205 8.74 -17.10 -8.43
C LYS A 205 9.71 -17.23 -9.61
N ASP A 206 9.52 -18.25 -10.43
CA ASP A 206 10.42 -18.53 -11.54
C ASP A 206 10.34 -17.46 -12.65
N THR A 207 9.15 -16.92 -12.91
CA THR A 207 8.94 -15.91 -13.95
C THR A 207 9.46 -14.53 -13.52
N LEU A 208 9.19 -14.11 -12.29
CA LEU A 208 9.56 -12.76 -11.82
C LEU A 208 11.02 -12.65 -11.40
N ALA A 209 11.59 -13.71 -10.84
CA ALA A 209 13.01 -13.73 -10.46
C ALA A 209 13.94 -14.05 -11.62
N GLY A 210 13.46 -14.79 -12.63
CA GLY A 210 14.21 -15.15 -13.83
C GLY A 210 15.29 -16.22 -13.60
N SER A 211 16.02 -16.56 -14.67
CA SER A 211 17.00 -17.66 -14.69
C SER A 211 18.24 -17.45 -13.83
N GLY A 212 18.49 -16.21 -13.38
CA GLY A 212 19.62 -15.84 -12.50
C GLY A 212 19.25 -15.73 -11.03
N MET A 213 18.10 -16.26 -10.62
CA MET A 213 17.62 -16.20 -9.24
C MET A 213 18.58 -16.87 -8.26
N VAL A 214 18.81 -16.18 -7.13
CA VAL A 214 19.57 -16.70 -5.98
C VAL A 214 18.63 -16.74 -4.78
N PHE A 215 18.52 -17.90 -4.12
CA PHE A 215 17.81 -17.98 -2.84
C PHE A 215 18.61 -17.24 -1.78
N ASP A 216 17.95 -16.38 -1.04
CA ASP A 216 18.52 -15.63 0.09
C ASP A 216 17.62 -15.78 1.32
N ALA A 217 18.17 -15.65 2.50
CA ALA A 217 17.46 -15.74 3.77
C ALA A 217 18.09 -14.80 4.79
N LEU A 218 17.28 -14.36 5.75
CA LEU A 218 17.77 -13.64 6.92
C LEU A 218 18.47 -14.62 7.87
N THR A 219 19.57 -14.17 8.45
CA THR A 219 20.27 -14.89 9.52
C THR A 219 19.41 -14.96 10.79
N PRO A 220 19.68 -15.88 11.74
CA PRO A 220 18.97 -15.91 13.01
C PRO A 220 19.00 -14.61 13.80
N GLN A 221 20.09 -13.84 13.71
CA GLN A 221 20.20 -12.52 14.33
C GLN A 221 19.24 -11.53 13.66
N GLU A 222 19.21 -11.47 12.32
CA GLU A 222 18.31 -10.61 11.57
C GLU A 222 16.84 -10.97 11.78
N LEU A 223 16.51 -12.27 11.90
CA LEU A 223 15.17 -12.71 12.26
C LEU A 223 14.78 -12.23 13.67
N GLY A 224 15.72 -12.16 14.61
CA GLY A 224 15.51 -11.55 15.93
C GLY A 224 15.19 -10.05 15.84
N GLU A 225 15.85 -9.31 14.94
CA GLU A 225 15.55 -7.90 14.70
C GLU A 225 14.18 -7.71 14.01
N VAL A 226 13.75 -8.63 13.15
CA VAL A 226 12.40 -8.64 12.58
C VAL A 226 11.33 -8.81 13.67
N GLU A 227 11.53 -9.77 14.59
CA GLU A 227 10.60 -9.97 15.72
C GLU A 227 10.56 -8.75 16.65
N LYS A 228 11.70 -8.11 16.89
CA LYS A 228 11.76 -6.86 17.63
C LYS A 228 10.98 -5.74 16.92
N LEU A 229 11.21 -5.53 15.63
CA LEU A 229 10.47 -4.53 14.84
C LEU A 229 8.97 -4.82 14.84
N LYS A 230 8.59 -6.11 14.74
CA LYS A 230 7.19 -6.54 14.86
C LYS A 230 6.60 -6.09 16.20
N ALA A 231 7.27 -6.44 17.32
CA ALA A 231 6.78 -6.13 18.66
C ALA A 231 6.73 -4.61 18.95
N GLU A 232 7.74 -3.85 18.52
CA GLU A 232 7.84 -2.42 18.79
C GLU A 232 6.95 -1.56 17.89
N LYS A 233 6.51 -2.09 16.75
CA LYS A 233 5.72 -1.33 15.77
C LYS A 233 4.44 -2.06 15.35
N TYR A 234 4.56 -3.17 14.66
CA TYR A 234 3.43 -3.78 13.95
C TYR A 234 2.41 -4.42 14.89
N ASP A 235 2.79 -4.91 16.06
CA ASP A 235 1.86 -5.43 17.08
C ASP A 235 1.20 -4.30 17.88
N THR A 236 1.66 -3.05 17.76
CA THR A 236 1.19 -1.96 18.61
C THR A 236 -0.16 -1.41 18.12
N TRP A 237 -1.04 -1.12 19.09
CA TRP A 237 -2.30 -0.43 18.81
C TRP A 237 -2.04 0.96 18.21
N GLU A 238 -1.02 1.65 18.70
CA GLU A 238 -0.65 3.00 18.25
C GLU A 238 -0.36 3.04 16.76
N TRP A 239 0.42 2.08 16.24
CA TRP A 239 0.71 2.00 14.82
C TRP A 239 -0.53 1.68 13.99
N ASN A 240 -1.33 0.71 14.42
CA ASN A 240 -2.43 0.18 13.63
C ASN A 240 -3.69 1.06 13.70
N TYR A 241 -3.97 1.70 14.84
CA TYR A 241 -5.21 2.45 15.10
C TYR A 241 -4.99 3.87 15.62
N GLY A 242 -3.92 4.12 16.41
CA GLY A 242 -3.73 5.34 17.21
C GLY A 242 -3.51 6.63 16.40
N ARG A 243 -3.45 6.56 15.07
CA ARG A 243 -3.18 7.70 14.19
C ARG A 243 -4.42 8.51 13.80
N SER A 244 -5.43 8.58 14.66
CA SER A 244 -6.70 9.30 14.39
C SER A 244 -7.02 10.29 15.52
N PRO A 245 -6.23 11.37 15.73
CA PRO A 245 -6.55 12.42 16.69
C PRO A 245 -7.82 13.17 16.27
N LYS A 246 -8.49 13.83 17.25
CA LYS A 246 -9.53 14.81 16.97
C LYS A 246 -8.87 16.13 16.60
N PHE A 247 -9.29 16.74 15.51
CA PHE A 247 -8.82 18.03 15.03
C PHE A 247 -9.90 19.10 15.16
N ASP A 248 -9.47 20.37 15.25
CA ASP A 248 -10.38 21.52 15.32
C ASP A 248 -11.11 21.75 13.99
N MET A 249 -10.41 21.46 12.89
CA MET A 249 -10.93 21.56 11.53
C MET A 249 -10.58 20.29 10.76
N THR A 250 -11.51 19.85 9.92
CA THR A 250 -11.29 18.72 9.00
C THR A 250 -11.81 19.08 7.61
N GLY A 251 -11.01 18.82 6.60
CA GLY A 251 -11.42 18.89 5.20
C GLY A 251 -11.29 17.53 4.55
N LYS A 252 -12.25 17.13 3.71
CA LYS A 252 -12.19 15.89 2.94
C LYS A 252 -12.58 16.14 1.50
N ARG A 253 -11.76 15.67 0.55
CA ARG A 253 -11.97 15.81 -0.89
C ARG A 253 -11.57 14.55 -1.64
N TYR A 254 -12.25 14.31 -2.76
CA TYR A 254 -11.93 13.24 -3.70
C TYR A 254 -11.34 13.86 -4.97
N TRP A 255 -10.10 13.55 -5.23
CA TRP A 255 -9.34 14.02 -6.39
C TRP A 255 -9.01 12.84 -7.32
N ASP A 256 -8.55 13.10 -8.53
CA ASP A 256 -8.06 12.03 -9.42
C ASP A 256 -6.90 11.23 -8.78
N GLY A 257 -6.09 11.90 -7.97
CA GLY A 257 -5.00 11.31 -7.18
C GLY A 257 -5.43 10.46 -5.99
N GLY A 258 -6.71 10.47 -5.59
CA GLY A 258 -7.25 9.74 -4.44
C GLY A 258 -8.08 10.60 -3.51
N CYS A 259 -8.57 9.98 -2.45
CA CYS A 259 -9.19 10.69 -1.33
C CYS A 259 -8.09 11.35 -0.50
N LEU A 260 -8.28 12.61 -0.14
CA LEU A 260 -7.48 13.33 0.85
C LEU A 260 -8.40 13.87 1.93
N GLU A 261 -8.11 13.54 3.17
CA GLU A 261 -8.70 14.12 4.37
C GLU A 261 -7.59 14.78 5.18
N VAL A 262 -7.77 16.03 5.55
CA VAL A 262 -6.80 16.80 6.33
C VAL A 262 -7.44 17.24 7.64
N GLY A 263 -6.83 16.85 8.75
CA GLY A 263 -7.16 17.38 10.08
C GLY A 263 -6.14 18.44 10.48
N VAL A 264 -6.60 19.59 10.97
CA VAL A 264 -5.73 20.69 11.41
C VAL A 264 -6.18 21.17 12.78
N SER A 265 -5.24 21.26 13.72
CA SER A 265 -5.42 21.95 15.02
C SER A 265 -4.70 23.29 14.98
N VAL A 266 -5.40 24.34 15.39
CA VAL A 266 -4.90 25.72 15.34
C VAL A 266 -5.04 26.39 16.71
N ALA A 267 -3.95 26.96 17.22
CA ALA A 267 -3.97 27.81 18.40
C ALA A 267 -3.36 29.18 18.07
N HIS A 268 -4.06 30.26 18.46
CA HIS A 268 -3.62 31.62 18.19
C HIS A 268 -3.30 31.91 16.72
N GLY A 269 -4.03 31.25 15.76
CA GLY A 269 -3.83 31.42 14.34
C GLY A 269 -2.63 30.64 13.75
N VAL A 270 -2.00 29.77 14.54
CA VAL A 270 -0.82 28.98 14.19
C VAL A 270 -1.17 27.50 14.24
N ILE A 271 -0.70 26.72 13.26
CA ILE A 271 -0.87 25.26 13.21
C ILE A 271 -0.11 24.63 14.38
N THR A 272 -0.82 23.91 15.25
CA THR A 272 -0.24 23.14 16.35
C THR A 272 -0.07 21.68 16.01
N ASP A 273 -0.99 21.12 15.22
CA ASP A 273 -0.88 19.79 14.64
C ASP A 273 -1.63 19.70 13.31
N VAL A 274 -1.17 18.82 12.43
CA VAL A 274 -1.81 18.54 11.15
C VAL A 274 -1.64 17.07 10.82
N ARG A 275 -2.66 16.46 10.21
CA ARG A 275 -2.61 15.09 9.72
C ARG A 275 -3.26 14.99 8.35
N PHE A 276 -2.66 14.17 7.53
CA PHE A 276 -3.12 13.85 6.19
C PHE A 276 -3.55 12.38 6.15
N HIS A 277 -4.84 12.14 5.92
CA HIS A 277 -5.43 10.81 5.82
C HIS A 277 -5.97 10.59 4.41
N GLY A 278 -5.99 9.34 3.96
CA GLY A 278 -6.55 9.00 2.67
C GLY A 278 -5.93 7.79 1.99
N ASP A 279 -6.38 7.55 0.76
CA ASP A 279 -5.93 6.45 -0.09
C ASP A 279 -5.01 6.91 -1.24
N PHE A 280 -4.46 8.13 -1.12
CA PHE A 280 -3.46 8.63 -2.07
C PHE A 280 -2.16 7.82 -2.00
N LEU A 281 -1.44 7.77 -3.14
CA LEU A 281 -0.26 6.92 -3.30
C LEU A 281 1.02 7.64 -2.84
N ALA A 282 1.16 7.86 -1.54
CA ALA A 282 2.39 8.37 -0.96
C ALA A 282 3.50 7.31 -1.03
N VAL A 283 4.69 7.71 -1.47
CA VAL A 283 5.91 6.88 -1.48
C VAL A 283 6.90 7.31 -0.39
N ARG A 284 6.66 8.46 0.25
CA ARG A 284 7.41 8.96 1.41
C ARG A 284 6.53 9.12 2.64
N SER A 285 7.17 9.19 3.80
CA SER A 285 6.51 9.54 5.06
C SER A 285 6.03 11.00 5.05
N MET A 286 4.85 11.25 5.65
CA MET A 286 4.30 12.59 5.85
C MET A 286 4.92 13.34 7.05
N GLU A 287 5.64 12.63 7.94
CA GLU A 287 6.16 13.23 9.17
C GLU A 287 7.01 14.49 8.95
N PRO A 288 7.94 14.54 7.96
CA PRO A 288 8.71 15.76 7.72
C PRO A 288 7.83 16.96 7.33
N LEU A 289 6.77 16.73 6.53
CA LEU A 289 5.82 17.76 6.16
C LEU A 289 4.99 18.23 7.38
N VAL A 290 4.53 17.27 8.19
CA VAL A 290 3.79 17.58 9.43
C VAL A 290 4.63 18.45 10.34
N GLU A 291 5.91 18.10 10.57
CA GLU A 291 6.81 18.92 11.37
C GLU A 291 7.08 20.31 10.77
N ALA A 292 7.24 20.39 9.46
CA ALA A 292 7.45 21.67 8.76
C ALA A 292 6.23 22.60 8.83
N LEU A 293 5.03 22.05 8.96
CA LEU A 293 3.79 22.82 9.10
C LEU A 293 3.50 23.27 10.54
N ARG A 294 4.06 22.62 11.55
CA ARG A 294 3.90 23.05 12.94
C ARG A 294 4.53 24.42 13.17
N GLY A 295 3.81 25.30 13.84
CA GLY A 295 4.25 26.67 14.08
C GLY A 295 4.03 27.63 12.92
N VAL A 296 3.52 27.15 11.78
CA VAL A 296 3.21 28.00 10.63
C VAL A 296 1.87 28.70 10.84
N PRO A 297 1.73 30.01 10.52
CA PRO A 297 0.43 30.66 10.52
C PRO A 297 -0.53 29.95 9.57
N PHE A 298 -1.76 29.68 10.04
CA PHE A 298 -2.77 29.00 9.22
C PHE A 298 -3.38 29.98 8.21
N ARG A 299 -2.55 30.39 7.25
CA ARG A 299 -2.91 31.23 6.10
C ARG A 299 -2.48 30.50 4.83
N ARG A 300 -3.31 30.56 3.80
CA ARG A 300 -3.05 29.85 2.53
C ARG A 300 -1.64 30.12 1.97
N GLU A 301 -1.18 31.37 2.01
CA GLU A 301 0.15 31.75 1.49
C GLU A 301 1.31 31.22 2.34
N ASP A 302 1.14 31.16 3.68
CA ASP A 302 2.16 30.65 4.59
C ASP A 302 2.29 29.12 4.47
N VAL A 303 1.17 28.43 4.40
CA VAL A 303 1.12 26.98 4.15
C VAL A 303 1.70 26.65 2.76
N ARG A 304 1.34 27.40 1.73
CA ARG A 304 1.87 27.24 0.37
C ARG A 304 3.39 27.27 0.35
N ARG A 305 4.02 28.25 0.98
CA ARG A 305 5.49 28.34 1.04
C ARG A 305 6.16 27.10 1.63
N VAL A 306 5.49 26.44 2.55
CA VAL A 306 5.98 25.16 3.10
C VAL A 306 5.81 24.05 2.07
N LEU A 307 4.64 23.94 1.44
CA LEU A 307 4.36 22.91 0.43
C LEU A 307 5.27 23.04 -0.80
N ASP A 308 5.54 24.26 -1.29
CA ASP A 308 6.45 24.53 -2.42
C ASP A 308 7.85 23.93 -2.24
N SER A 309 8.29 23.79 -0.99
CA SER A 309 9.60 23.21 -0.67
C SER A 309 9.59 21.69 -0.56
N GLN A 310 8.42 21.05 -0.70
CA GLN A 310 8.23 19.61 -0.47
C GLN A 310 8.14 18.82 -1.77
N PRO A 311 8.54 17.54 -1.78
CA PRO A 311 8.38 16.67 -2.94
C PRO A 311 6.91 16.20 -3.06
N MET A 312 6.00 17.10 -3.47
CA MET A 312 4.54 16.89 -3.45
C MET A 312 4.10 15.62 -4.16
N SER A 313 4.70 15.28 -5.31
CA SER A 313 4.37 14.07 -6.05
C SER A 313 4.75 12.78 -5.30
N GLU A 314 5.77 12.83 -4.44
CA GLU A 314 6.19 11.69 -3.64
C GLU A 314 5.37 11.57 -2.34
N LEU A 315 4.84 12.68 -1.84
CA LEU A 315 4.00 12.73 -0.65
C LEU A 315 2.53 12.42 -0.96
N PHE A 316 1.98 12.99 -2.03
CA PHE A 316 0.55 12.94 -2.32
C PHE A 316 0.21 12.22 -3.63
N GLY A 317 1.20 11.66 -4.34
CA GLY A 317 0.98 10.99 -5.61
C GLY A 317 0.42 11.95 -6.66
N GLY A 318 -0.78 11.69 -7.15
CA GLY A 318 -1.45 12.50 -8.16
C GLY A 318 -2.24 13.71 -7.63
N ILE A 319 -2.19 14.01 -6.31
CA ILE A 319 -2.86 15.18 -5.74
C ILE A 319 -1.92 16.38 -5.79
N THR A 320 -2.38 17.47 -6.38
CA THR A 320 -1.58 18.70 -6.53
C THR A 320 -1.53 19.51 -5.24
N GLU A 321 -0.56 20.43 -5.15
CA GLU A 321 -0.44 21.38 -4.04
C GLU A 321 -1.72 22.20 -3.84
N GLU A 322 -2.31 22.74 -4.91
CA GLU A 322 -3.57 23.49 -4.83
C GLU A 322 -4.70 22.64 -4.25
N GLN A 323 -4.79 21.38 -4.65
CA GLN A 323 -5.78 20.44 -4.12
C GLN A 323 -5.57 20.15 -2.63
N VAL A 324 -4.32 20.09 -2.17
CA VAL A 324 -4.00 19.98 -0.73
C VAL A 324 -4.45 21.23 0.01
N LEU A 325 -4.11 22.43 -0.48
CA LEU A 325 -4.52 23.70 0.09
C LEU A 325 -6.04 23.85 0.15
N ASP A 326 -6.76 23.48 -0.90
CA ASP A 326 -8.22 23.50 -0.97
C ASP A 326 -8.84 22.54 0.05
N THR A 327 -8.22 21.36 0.24
CA THR A 327 -8.69 20.39 1.23
C THR A 327 -8.44 20.89 2.66
N MET A 328 -7.29 21.54 2.93
CA MET A 328 -6.97 22.12 4.23
C MET A 328 -7.88 23.27 4.59
N SER A 329 -8.32 24.09 3.62
CA SER A 329 -9.16 25.27 3.86
C SER A 329 -10.62 24.91 4.17
N GLY A 330 -11.05 23.67 3.95
CA GLY A 330 -12.45 23.25 4.15
C GLY A 330 -13.45 23.90 3.18
N SER A 331 -12.98 24.61 2.14
CA SER A 331 -13.77 25.36 1.16
C SER A 331 -14.22 24.53 -0.03
#